data_58a0c28d61c3c3823b8bb7a176085af6
#
_entry.id   58a0c28d61c3c3823b8bb7a176085af6
#
_cell.length_a   1.000
_cell.length_b   1.000
_cell.length_c   1.000
_cell.angle_alpha   90.00
_cell.angle_beta   90.00
_cell.angle_gamma   90.00
#
_symmetry.space_group_name_H-M   'P 1'
#
loop_
_entity.id
_entity.type
_entity.pdbx_description
1 polymer ?
#
loop_
_entity_poly.entity_id
_entity_poly.type
_entity_poly.pdbx_seq_one_letter_code
_entity_poly.pdbx_strand_id
1 'polypeptide(L)'
;MEFTIFHTGSGGNSFRLKFADGVQVLLDAGKTSHYNAFNDFCTRGDSVSNYAGMLISHAHKDHAGAVSDFENVGMPRGVDAAQQLRVGVVPLVHRCPCNGYIIANTATREACVFLIDFVEVVNPRDFFATLRWLTSEKYKVMFAVELSYCEFLYKKLPVAQRMGLDQHLSDENFIVLMKEIAKVAPLANIVTLHASGREILNKGFHADVCPRDYLIKYLKVRLGVFVNIGQNGMTYNF
;
A
#
# COMPACT_ATOMS: atom_id res chain seq x y z
N MET A 1 7.06 -13.06 6.70
CA MET A 1 6.07 -12.35 5.85
C MET A 1 6.79 -11.71 4.67
N GLU A 2 6.21 -11.81 3.47
CA GLU A 2 6.73 -11.18 2.25
C GLU A 2 5.68 -10.22 1.68
N PHE A 3 6.12 -9.08 1.18
CA PHE A 3 5.28 -8.14 0.46
C PHE A 3 5.88 -7.86 -0.91
N THR A 4 5.18 -8.24 -1.97
CA THR A 4 5.63 -8.04 -3.34
C THR A 4 4.82 -6.92 -4.00
N ILE A 5 5.48 -5.97 -4.58
CA ILE A 5 4.89 -4.93 -5.42
C ILE A 5 5.02 -5.38 -6.88
N PHE A 6 3.94 -5.81 -7.48
CA PHE A 6 3.93 -6.12 -8.90
C PHE A 6 3.93 -4.83 -9.71
N HIS A 7 3.05 -3.93 -9.36
CA HIS A 7 2.98 -2.58 -9.90
C HIS A 7 2.40 -1.61 -8.88
N THR A 8 2.81 -0.34 -8.91
CA THR A 8 2.27 0.73 -8.05
C THR A 8 2.34 2.08 -8.78
N GLY A 9 1.35 2.95 -8.51
CA GLY A 9 1.19 4.26 -9.11
C GLY A 9 0.01 4.34 -10.07
N SER A 10 -0.24 5.52 -10.65
CA SER A 10 -1.37 5.78 -11.56
C SER A 10 -1.41 4.91 -12.82
N GLY A 11 -0.33 4.18 -13.11
CA GLY A 11 -0.27 3.19 -14.19
C GLY A 11 -0.95 1.85 -13.88
N GLY A 12 -1.33 1.62 -12.63
CA GLY A 12 -1.98 0.42 -12.11
C GLY A 12 -1.39 0.01 -10.77
N ASN A 13 -2.18 -0.69 -9.97
CA ASN A 13 -1.77 -1.14 -8.64
C ASN A 13 -2.09 -2.62 -8.48
N SER A 14 -1.11 -3.39 -8.02
CA SER A 14 -1.28 -4.80 -7.68
C SER A 14 -0.15 -5.25 -6.78
N PHE A 15 -0.51 -5.91 -5.67
CA PHE A 15 0.44 -6.33 -4.66
C PHE A 15 0.11 -7.74 -4.17
N ARG A 16 1.12 -8.47 -3.69
CA ARG A 16 0.95 -9.74 -3.00
C ARG A 16 1.45 -9.62 -1.57
N LEU A 17 0.61 -9.96 -0.63
CA LEU A 17 0.98 -10.26 0.74
C LEU A 17 1.08 -11.77 0.91
N LYS A 18 2.21 -12.29 1.41
CA LYS A 18 2.42 -13.71 1.72
C LYS A 18 2.90 -13.85 3.14
N PHE A 19 2.17 -14.62 3.94
CA PHE A 19 2.51 -14.95 5.32
C PHE A 19 3.50 -16.11 5.41
N ALA A 20 4.10 -16.31 6.59
CA ALA A 20 5.13 -17.34 6.80
C ALA A 20 4.62 -18.76 6.60
N ASP A 21 3.32 -19.02 6.80
CA ASP A 21 2.66 -20.31 6.52
C ASP A 21 2.34 -20.53 5.03
N GLY A 22 2.68 -19.57 4.18
CA GLY A 22 2.46 -19.62 2.75
C GLY A 22 1.13 -19.06 2.26
N VAL A 23 0.21 -18.70 3.17
CA VAL A 23 -1.09 -18.06 2.81
C VAL A 23 -0.84 -16.74 2.10
N GLN A 24 -1.50 -16.52 0.96
CA GLN A 24 -1.32 -15.33 0.14
C GLN A 24 -2.63 -14.55 -0.01
N VAL A 25 -2.52 -13.23 -0.11
CA VAL A 25 -3.63 -12.31 -0.40
C VAL A 25 -3.20 -11.39 -1.54
N LEU A 26 -4.05 -11.24 -2.55
CA LEU A 26 -3.90 -10.22 -3.59
C LEU A 26 -4.50 -8.91 -3.09
N LEU A 27 -3.75 -7.83 -3.20
CA LEU A 27 -4.18 -6.48 -2.83
C LEU A 27 -4.20 -5.62 -4.09
N ASP A 28 -5.37 -5.11 -4.44
CA ASP A 28 -5.68 -4.43 -5.68
C ASP A 28 -5.41 -5.26 -6.95
N ALA A 29 -6.17 -4.99 -7.99
CA ALA A 29 -6.14 -5.67 -9.28
C ALA A 29 -6.33 -4.65 -10.42
N GLY A 30 -5.35 -3.75 -10.58
CA GLY A 30 -5.42 -2.64 -11.51
C GLY A 30 -5.32 -3.06 -12.98
N LYS A 31 -5.99 -2.30 -13.85
CA LYS A 31 -5.90 -2.44 -15.31
C LYS A 31 -6.02 -1.09 -15.97
N THR A 32 -4.99 -0.69 -16.68
CA THR A 32 -4.92 0.56 -17.45
C THR A 32 -4.43 0.27 -18.86
N SER A 33 -4.12 1.29 -19.66
CA SER A 33 -3.45 1.11 -20.96
C SER A 33 -2.00 0.61 -20.84
N HIS A 34 -1.38 0.75 -19.68
CA HIS A 34 0.05 0.45 -19.47
C HIS A 34 0.30 -0.79 -18.61
N TYR A 35 -0.71 -1.23 -17.85
CA TYR A 35 -0.61 -2.36 -16.93
C TYR A 35 -1.91 -3.12 -16.83
N ASN A 36 -1.82 -4.44 -16.74
CA ASN A 36 -2.95 -5.34 -16.46
C ASN A 36 -2.50 -6.38 -15.43
N ALA A 37 -3.02 -6.28 -14.21
CA ALA A 37 -2.67 -7.17 -13.11
C ALA A 37 -2.94 -8.65 -13.43
N PHE A 38 -4.03 -8.97 -14.15
CA PHE A 38 -4.37 -10.34 -14.51
C PHE A 38 -3.39 -10.91 -15.54
N ASN A 39 -3.05 -10.14 -16.59
CA ASN A 39 -2.06 -10.59 -17.57
C ASN A 39 -0.68 -10.82 -16.93
N ASP A 40 -0.27 -9.94 -16.02
CA ASP A 40 0.97 -10.06 -15.29
C ASP A 40 0.98 -11.30 -14.38
N PHE A 41 -0.14 -11.56 -13.68
CA PHE A 41 -0.38 -12.76 -12.88
C PHE A 41 -0.22 -14.03 -13.72
N CYS A 42 -0.87 -14.12 -14.89
CA CYS A 42 -0.76 -15.25 -15.81
C CYS A 42 0.67 -15.43 -16.34
N THR A 43 1.34 -14.34 -16.70
CA THR A 43 2.72 -14.36 -17.24
C THR A 43 3.72 -14.90 -16.23
N ARG A 44 3.51 -14.64 -14.92
CA ARG A 44 4.36 -15.20 -13.85
C ARG A 44 4.07 -16.66 -13.54
N GLY A 45 3.03 -17.25 -14.12
CA GLY A 45 2.60 -18.61 -13.80
C GLY A 45 1.99 -18.75 -12.40
N ASP A 46 1.46 -17.66 -11.84
CA ASP A 46 0.72 -17.70 -10.57
C ASP A 46 -0.59 -18.48 -10.71
N SER A 47 -1.04 -19.12 -9.62
CA SER A 47 -2.31 -19.84 -9.57
C SER A 47 -3.23 -19.23 -8.52
N VAL A 48 -4.51 -19.08 -8.86
CA VAL A 48 -5.54 -18.58 -7.92
C VAL A 48 -5.67 -19.45 -6.68
N SER A 49 -5.38 -20.74 -6.78
CA SER A 49 -5.40 -21.67 -5.65
C SER A 49 -4.37 -21.37 -4.56
N ASN A 50 -3.36 -20.55 -4.87
CA ASN A 50 -2.34 -20.13 -3.91
C ASN A 50 -2.82 -18.93 -3.04
N TYR A 51 -3.95 -18.33 -3.39
CA TYR A 51 -4.46 -17.12 -2.75
C TYR A 51 -5.70 -17.40 -1.93
N ALA A 52 -5.78 -16.86 -0.73
CA ALA A 52 -6.99 -16.86 0.10
C ALA A 52 -8.08 -15.95 -0.47
N GLY A 53 -7.73 -15.05 -1.38
CA GLY A 53 -8.62 -14.14 -2.08
C GLY A 53 -7.98 -12.80 -2.41
N MET A 54 -8.80 -11.84 -2.85
CA MET A 54 -8.36 -10.47 -3.17
C MET A 54 -9.12 -9.43 -2.38
N LEU A 55 -8.41 -8.37 -1.97
CA LEU A 55 -8.94 -7.19 -1.31
C LEU A 55 -8.70 -5.98 -2.19
N ILE A 56 -9.75 -5.23 -2.48
CA ILE A 56 -9.72 -4.07 -3.38
C ILE A 56 -9.94 -2.81 -2.58
N SER A 57 -9.00 -1.87 -2.66
CA SER A 57 -9.06 -0.62 -1.91
C SER A 57 -10.24 0.26 -2.35
N HIS A 58 -10.44 0.43 -3.66
CA HIS A 58 -11.51 1.24 -4.22
C HIS A 58 -11.76 0.95 -5.71
N ALA A 59 -12.77 1.63 -6.29
CA ALA A 59 -13.30 1.31 -7.62
C ALA A 59 -12.55 1.95 -8.81
N HIS A 60 -11.49 2.73 -8.59
CA HIS A 60 -10.72 3.28 -9.69
C HIS A 60 -10.09 2.18 -10.54
N LYS A 61 -9.98 2.43 -11.84
CA LYS A 61 -9.57 1.41 -12.83
C LYS A 61 -8.15 0.89 -12.58
N ASP A 62 -7.26 1.74 -12.11
CA ASP A 62 -5.89 1.39 -11.76
C ASP A 62 -5.77 0.57 -10.44
N HIS A 63 -6.88 0.35 -9.72
CA HIS A 63 -6.99 -0.52 -8.55
C HIS A 63 -7.92 -1.72 -8.75
N ALA A 64 -9.01 -1.55 -9.51
CA ALA A 64 -10.06 -2.56 -9.64
C ALA A 64 -10.29 -3.06 -11.08
N GLY A 65 -9.56 -2.52 -12.06
CA GLY A 65 -9.87 -2.73 -13.47
C GLY A 65 -9.76 -4.18 -13.98
N ALA A 66 -9.04 -5.05 -13.30
CA ALA A 66 -8.90 -6.48 -13.65
C ALA A 66 -9.67 -7.42 -12.70
N VAL A 67 -10.50 -6.90 -11.79
CA VAL A 67 -11.21 -7.71 -10.79
C VAL A 67 -12.05 -8.82 -11.46
N SER A 68 -12.82 -8.48 -12.50
CA SER A 68 -13.63 -9.46 -13.22
C SER A 68 -12.81 -10.56 -13.90
N ASP A 69 -11.60 -10.24 -14.36
CA ASP A 69 -10.71 -11.23 -14.98
C ASP A 69 -10.28 -12.28 -13.93
N PHE A 70 -9.98 -11.85 -12.69
CA PHE A 70 -9.65 -12.73 -11.57
C PHE A 70 -10.87 -13.55 -11.08
N GLU A 71 -12.05 -12.94 -10.97
CA GLU A 71 -13.28 -13.64 -10.58
C GLU A 71 -13.65 -14.75 -11.57
N ASN A 72 -13.46 -14.51 -12.86
CA ASN A 72 -13.73 -15.48 -13.91
C ASN A 72 -12.86 -16.75 -13.82
N VAL A 73 -11.71 -16.68 -13.17
CA VAL A 73 -10.84 -17.84 -12.91
C VAL A 73 -10.95 -18.37 -11.48
N GLY A 74 -11.95 -17.90 -10.73
CA GLY A 74 -12.32 -18.43 -9.40
C GLY A 74 -11.61 -17.77 -8.21
N MET A 75 -10.95 -16.62 -8.38
CA MET A 75 -10.41 -15.88 -7.23
C MET A 75 -11.53 -15.13 -6.51
N PRO A 76 -11.82 -15.42 -5.22
CA PRO A 76 -12.89 -14.74 -4.50
C PRO A 76 -12.55 -13.29 -4.18
N ARG A 77 -13.55 -12.40 -4.23
CA ARG A 77 -13.49 -11.11 -3.52
C ARG A 77 -13.61 -11.33 -2.02
N GLY A 78 -12.77 -10.63 -1.28
CA GLY A 78 -12.63 -10.88 0.14
C GLY A 78 -11.66 -12.03 0.40
N VAL A 79 -11.54 -12.41 1.64
CA VAL A 79 -10.61 -13.43 2.10
C VAL A 79 -11.39 -14.50 2.85
N ASP A 80 -11.14 -15.75 2.54
CA ASP A 80 -11.77 -16.86 3.23
C ASP A 80 -11.32 -16.92 4.69
N ALA A 81 -12.27 -16.80 5.61
CA ALA A 81 -12.03 -16.88 7.06
C ALA A 81 -11.45 -18.24 7.51
N ALA A 82 -11.64 -19.31 6.71
CA ALA A 82 -11.05 -20.62 6.98
C ALA A 82 -9.51 -20.61 6.94
N GLN A 83 -8.91 -19.61 6.30
CA GLN A 83 -7.45 -19.45 6.18
C GLN A 83 -6.78 -18.82 7.43
N GLN A 84 -7.47 -18.79 8.59
CA GLN A 84 -6.95 -18.18 9.84
C GLN A 84 -6.61 -16.69 9.69
N LEU A 85 -7.15 -16.01 8.68
CA LEU A 85 -6.99 -14.59 8.44
C LEU A 85 -8.12 -13.81 9.10
N ARG A 86 -7.77 -12.69 9.72
CA ARG A 86 -8.70 -11.66 10.16
C ARG A 86 -8.45 -10.40 9.35
N VAL A 87 -9.50 -9.88 8.74
CA VAL A 87 -9.42 -8.65 7.95
C VAL A 87 -10.25 -7.56 8.62
N GLY A 88 -9.56 -6.50 9.03
CA GLY A 88 -10.17 -5.26 9.48
C GLY A 88 -10.20 -4.26 8.32
N VAL A 89 -11.35 -3.64 8.08
CA VAL A 89 -11.49 -2.57 7.09
C VAL A 89 -11.20 -1.23 7.76
N VAL A 90 -10.37 -0.42 7.11
CA VAL A 90 -10.01 0.93 7.55
C VAL A 90 -10.57 1.93 6.54
N PRO A 91 -11.72 2.58 6.80
CA PRO A 91 -12.25 3.59 5.90
C PRO A 91 -11.30 4.77 5.74
N LEU A 92 -11.06 5.19 4.51
CA LEU A 92 -10.10 6.22 4.13
C LEU A 92 -10.79 7.37 3.39
N VAL A 93 -10.30 8.59 3.58
CA VAL A 93 -10.75 9.78 2.85
C VAL A 93 -10.09 9.82 1.49
N HIS A 94 -10.89 9.69 0.45
CA HIS A 94 -10.53 9.78 -0.96
C HIS A 94 -11.72 10.29 -1.79
N ARG A 95 -11.56 10.54 -3.10
CA ARG A 95 -12.66 11.01 -4.01
C ARG A 95 -13.84 10.05 -4.10
N CYS A 96 -13.59 8.77 -3.95
CA CYS A 96 -14.61 7.74 -3.91
C CYS A 96 -14.48 6.94 -2.61
N PRO A 97 -15.47 6.12 -2.23
CA PRO A 97 -15.32 5.21 -1.10
C PRO A 97 -14.05 4.40 -1.23
N CYS A 98 -13.12 4.57 -0.30
CA CYS A 98 -11.82 3.94 -0.28
C CYS A 98 -11.59 3.25 1.07
N ASN A 99 -10.98 2.07 1.02
CA ASN A 99 -10.67 1.27 2.17
C ASN A 99 -9.19 0.90 2.20
N GLY A 100 -8.54 1.10 3.33
CA GLY A 100 -7.36 0.37 3.72
C GLY A 100 -7.74 -0.93 4.43
N TYR A 101 -6.76 -1.76 4.70
CA TYR A 101 -6.96 -3.05 5.35
C TYR A 101 -5.93 -3.30 6.44
N ILE A 102 -6.36 -3.93 7.52
CA ILE A 102 -5.49 -4.58 8.50
C ILE A 102 -5.72 -6.08 8.33
N ILE A 103 -4.71 -6.80 7.85
CA ILE A 103 -4.80 -8.23 7.54
C ILE A 103 -3.90 -8.96 8.51
N ALA A 104 -4.46 -9.73 9.42
CA ALA A 104 -3.74 -10.44 10.47
C ALA A 104 -3.89 -11.96 10.28
N ASN A 105 -2.76 -12.67 10.21
CA ASN A 105 -2.72 -14.12 10.25
C ASN A 105 -2.56 -14.57 11.71
N THR A 106 -3.57 -15.26 12.22
CA THR A 106 -3.63 -15.67 13.64
C THR A 106 -2.69 -16.83 13.95
N ALA A 107 -2.33 -17.64 12.95
CA ALA A 107 -1.42 -18.77 13.11
C ALA A 107 0.04 -18.31 13.23
N THR A 108 0.46 -17.40 12.34
CA THR A 108 1.86 -16.92 12.29
C THR A 108 2.12 -15.71 13.19
N ARG A 109 1.07 -15.10 13.74
CA ARG A 109 1.15 -13.82 14.47
C ARG A 109 1.81 -12.71 13.65
N GLU A 110 1.49 -12.67 12.35
CA GLU A 110 1.92 -11.63 11.44
C GLU A 110 0.72 -10.77 11.02
N ALA A 111 0.94 -9.48 10.81
CA ALA A 111 -0.09 -8.57 10.33
C ALA A 111 0.48 -7.55 9.34
N CYS A 112 -0.34 -7.19 8.34
CA CYS A 112 -0.06 -6.11 7.39
C CYS A 112 -1.10 -5.01 7.55
N VAL A 113 -0.64 -3.77 7.65
CA VAL A 113 -1.45 -2.56 7.53
C VAL A 113 -1.25 -2.01 6.14
N PHE A 114 -2.28 -2.10 5.30
CA PHE A 114 -2.28 -1.66 3.91
C PHE A 114 -3.16 -0.42 3.75
N LEU A 115 -2.56 0.73 3.46
CA LEU A 115 -3.24 2.02 3.29
C LEU A 115 -2.76 2.67 1.98
N ILE A 116 -3.67 2.84 1.03
CA ILE A 116 -3.35 3.39 -0.30
C ILE A 116 -4.44 4.38 -0.76
N ASP A 117 -4.04 5.35 -1.56
CA ASP A 117 -4.89 6.38 -2.17
C ASP A 117 -5.78 7.11 -1.15
N PHE A 118 -5.14 7.83 -0.24
CA PHE A 118 -5.87 8.51 0.82
C PHE A 118 -5.19 9.79 1.31
N VAL A 119 -5.97 10.61 1.97
CA VAL A 119 -5.49 11.81 2.66
C VAL A 119 -5.50 11.59 4.17
N GLU A 120 -6.53 10.89 4.67
CA GLU A 120 -6.81 10.75 6.09
C GLU A 120 -7.53 9.42 6.39
N VAL A 121 -7.36 8.89 7.59
CA VAL A 121 -8.14 7.78 8.14
C VAL A 121 -9.43 8.32 8.74
N VAL A 122 -10.59 7.84 8.29
CA VAL A 122 -11.92 8.35 8.71
C VAL A 122 -12.16 8.13 10.20
N ASN A 123 -11.78 6.97 10.74
CA ASN A 123 -11.94 6.65 12.16
C ASN A 123 -10.59 6.33 12.81
N PRO A 124 -9.78 7.33 13.15
CA PRO A 124 -8.46 7.11 13.72
C PRO A 124 -8.49 6.41 15.08
N ARG A 125 -9.56 6.61 15.88
CA ARG A 125 -9.70 5.97 17.19
C ARG A 125 -9.71 4.45 17.08
N ASP A 126 -10.53 3.89 16.20
CA ASP A 126 -10.66 2.44 16.02
C ASP A 126 -9.43 1.86 15.33
N PHE A 127 -8.87 2.60 14.37
CA PHE A 127 -7.60 2.24 13.74
C PHE A 127 -6.48 2.08 14.79
N PHE A 128 -6.26 3.07 15.65
CA PHE A 128 -5.23 3.00 16.68
C PHE A 128 -5.56 1.99 17.78
N ALA A 129 -6.84 1.75 18.09
CA ALA A 129 -7.24 0.68 19.01
C ALA A 129 -6.85 -0.70 18.45
N THR A 130 -7.07 -0.93 17.16
CA THR A 130 -6.65 -2.18 16.48
C THR A 130 -5.13 -2.35 16.50
N LEU A 131 -4.36 -1.29 16.26
CA LEU A 131 -2.89 -1.37 16.31
C LEU A 131 -2.40 -1.69 17.74
N ARG A 132 -2.98 -1.07 18.76
CA ARG A 132 -2.67 -1.42 20.17
C ARG A 132 -2.96 -2.88 20.46
N TRP A 133 -4.09 -3.39 19.98
CA TRP A 133 -4.44 -4.80 20.15
C TRP A 133 -3.42 -5.72 19.46
N LEU A 134 -3.04 -5.46 18.21
CA LEU A 134 -2.01 -6.24 17.52
C LEU A 134 -0.69 -6.25 18.30
N THR A 135 -0.29 -5.08 18.84
CA THR A 135 0.94 -4.95 19.63
C THR A 135 0.85 -5.73 20.94
N SER A 136 -0.28 -5.64 21.66
CA SER A 136 -0.49 -6.38 22.93
C SER A 136 -0.49 -7.90 22.72
N GLU A 137 -1.03 -8.35 21.56
CA GLU A 137 -1.03 -9.75 21.14
C GLU A 137 0.29 -10.20 20.48
N LYS A 138 1.30 -9.33 20.46
CA LYS A 138 2.65 -9.61 19.94
C LYS A 138 2.69 -9.99 18.46
N TYR A 139 1.82 -9.40 17.66
CA TYR A 139 1.93 -9.55 16.21
C TYR A 139 3.17 -8.83 15.68
N LYS A 140 3.84 -9.47 14.71
CA LYS A 140 4.84 -8.81 13.88
C LYS A 140 4.12 -8.01 12.81
N VAL A 141 4.14 -6.69 12.91
CA VAL A 141 3.38 -5.80 12.02
C VAL A 141 4.29 -5.20 10.97
N MET A 142 3.83 -5.25 9.70
CA MET A 142 4.37 -4.43 8.62
C MET A 142 3.38 -3.35 8.21
N PHE A 143 3.91 -2.25 7.70
CA PHE A 143 3.13 -1.13 7.19
C PHE A 143 3.43 -0.93 5.71
N ALA A 144 2.43 -1.15 4.86
CA ALA A 144 2.45 -0.82 3.45
C ALA A 144 1.55 0.41 3.27
N VAL A 145 2.15 1.60 3.22
CA VAL A 145 1.44 2.88 3.32
C VAL A 145 1.80 3.79 2.16
N GLU A 146 0.80 4.46 1.62
CA GLU A 146 1.02 5.44 0.55
C GLU A 146 1.98 6.56 0.97
N LEU A 147 2.79 6.95 0.00
CA LEU A 147 3.59 8.17 0.01
C LEU A 147 3.70 8.68 -1.42
N SER A 148 2.74 9.50 -1.85
CA SER A 148 2.61 9.87 -3.27
C SER A 148 3.50 11.02 -3.69
N TYR A 149 3.72 12.02 -2.85
CA TYR A 149 4.47 13.20 -3.26
C TYR A 149 5.22 13.86 -2.11
N CYS A 150 6.27 14.62 -2.49
CA CYS A 150 7.01 15.48 -1.58
C CYS A 150 6.38 16.88 -1.58
N GLU A 151 5.92 17.35 -0.44
CA GLU A 151 5.20 18.63 -0.30
C GLU A 151 6.05 19.84 -0.72
N PHE A 152 7.35 19.81 -0.45
CA PHE A 152 8.28 20.86 -0.91
C PHE A 152 8.32 20.97 -2.44
N LEU A 153 8.35 19.85 -3.15
CA LEU A 153 8.32 19.82 -4.62
C LEU A 153 6.94 20.20 -5.15
N TYR A 154 5.87 19.71 -4.51
CA TYR A 154 4.51 20.06 -4.86
C TYR A 154 4.26 21.56 -4.87
N LYS A 155 4.76 22.29 -3.85
CA LYS A 155 4.62 23.75 -3.76
C LYS A 155 5.33 24.51 -4.89
N LYS A 156 6.31 23.89 -5.55
CA LYS A 156 7.03 24.46 -6.70
C LYS A 156 6.36 24.18 -8.05
N LEU A 157 5.39 23.24 -8.10
CA LEU A 157 4.65 22.94 -9.32
C LEU A 157 3.70 24.08 -9.70
N PRO A 158 3.51 24.35 -11.00
CA PRO A 158 2.40 25.18 -11.49
C PRO A 158 1.06 24.62 -11.00
N VAL A 159 0.10 25.50 -10.70
CA VAL A 159 -1.22 25.11 -10.13
C VAL A 159 -1.91 24.03 -10.97
N ALA A 160 -1.85 24.15 -12.32
CA ALA A 160 -2.44 23.15 -13.23
C ALA A 160 -1.82 21.75 -13.12
N GLN A 161 -0.59 21.62 -12.58
CA GLN A 161 0.08 20.35 -12.38
C GLN A 161 -0.11 19.76 -10.97
N ARG A 162 -0.76 20.52 -10.07
CA ARG A 162 -1.08 20.07 -8.70
C ARG A 162 -2.39 19.28 -8.63
N MET A 163 -3.22 19.36 -9.68
CA MET A 163 -4.52 18.71 -9.71
C MET A 163 -4.42 17.22 -9.43
N GLY A 164 -5.14 16.78 -8.41
CA GLY A 164 -5.23 15.39 -7.98
C GLY A 164 -4.19 14.95 -6.95
N LEU A 165 -3.05 15.64 -6.81
CA LEU A 165 -2.05 15.29 -5.80
C LEU A 165 -2.51 15.61 -4.37
N ASP A 166 -3.36 16.63 -4.19
CA ASP A 166 -3.99 17.01 -2.94
C ASP A 166 -4.94 15.96 -2.33
N GLN A 167 -5.17 14.86 -3.07
CA GLN A 167 -6.00 13.73 -2.64
C GLN A 167 -5.19 12.51 -2.24
N HIS A 168 -3.90 12.66 -2.15
CA HIS A 168 -2.92 11.65 -1.82
C HIS A 168 -2.07 12.09 -0.63
N LEU A 169 -1.45 11.13 0.04
CA LEU A 169 -0.64 11.38 1.21
C LEU A 169 0.71 12.03 0.83
N SER A 170 0.97 13.22 1.36
CA SER A 170 2.28 13.88 1.24
C SER A 170 3.31 13.27 2.21
N ASP A 171 4.59 13.57 2.00
CA ASP A 171 5.67 13.19 2.91
C ASP A 171 5.48 13.75 4.33
N GLU A 172 5.01 14.98 4.49
CA GLU A 172 4.76 15.58 5.80
C GLU A 172 3.57 14.88 6.50
N ASN A 173 2.46 14.63 5.81
CA ASN A 173 1.32 13.92 6.37
C ASN A 173 1.66 12.44 6.66
N PHE A 174 2.46 11.80 5.82
CA PHE A 174 3.01 10.47 6.08
C PHE A 174 3.82 10.44 7.38
N ILE A 175 4.72 11.43 7.60
CA ILE A 175 5.52 11.53 8.81
C ILE A 175 4.62 11.72 10.04
N VAL A 176 3.59 12.56 9.96
CA VAL A 176 2.63 12.76 11.05
C VAL A 176 1.92 11.46 11.39
N LEU A 177 1.37 10.76 10.40
CA LEU A 177 0.70 9.48 10.58
C LEU A 177 1.64 8.44 11.22
N MET A 178 2.85 8.29 10.69
CA MET A 178 3.81 7.31 11.21
C MET A 178 4.25 7.62 12.64
N LYS A 179 4.38 8.89 13.02
CA LYS A 179 4.65 9.29 14.42
C LYS A 179 3.50 8.95 15.36
N GLU A 180 2.26 9.12 14.91
CA GLU A 180 1.10 8.71 15.71
C GLU A 180 1.03 7.16 15.86
N ILE A 181 1.31 6.43 14.77
CA ILE A 181 1.43 4.97 14.82
C ILE A 181 2.53 4.54 15.79
N ALA A 182 3.68 5.21 15.79
CA ALA A 182 4.81 4.90 16.67
C ALA A 182 4.49 4.98 18.18
N LYS A 183 3.47 5.73 18.56
CA LYS A 183 3.00 5.79 19.96
C LYS A 183 2.31 4.51 20.41
N VAL A 184 1.85 3.68 19.50
CA VAL A 184 1.01 2.50 19.77
C VAL A 184 1.54 1.19 19.18
N ALA A 185 2.41 1.26 18.18
CA ALA A 185 3.01 0.10 17.52
C ALA A 185 4.46 0.36 17.09
N PRO A 186 5.36 -0.64 17.16
CA PRO A 186 6.72 -0.49 16.67
C PRO A 186 6.77 -0.22 15.16
N LEU A 187 7.53 0.77 14.71
CA LEU A 187 7.76 1.07 13.30
C LEU A 187 8.96 0.27 12.75
N ALA A 188 8.87 -1.04 12.74
CA ALA A 188 9.99 -1.90 12.35
C ALA A 188 10.06 -2.15 10.83
N ASN A 189 8.92 -2.27 10.18
CA ASN A 189 8.82 -2.78 8.80
C ASN A 189 7.88 -1.87 7.99
N ILE A 190 8.44 -0.89 7.29
CA ILE A 190 7.66 0.07 6.51
C ILE A 190 8.04 -0.04 5.04
N VAL A 191 7.04 -0.16 4.17
CA VAL A 191 7.15 -0.01 2.71
C VAL A 191 6.22 1.10 2.27
N THR A 192 6.73 2.07 1.53
CA THR A 192 5.86 3.08 0.91
C THR A 192 5.30 2.57 -0.41
N LEU A 193 4.05 2.89 -0.65
CA LEU A 193 3.32 2.60 -1.88
C LEU A 193 3.10 3.88 -2.65
N HIS A 194 2.77 3.75 -3.95
CA HIS A 194 2.36 4.86 -4.80
C HIS A 194 3.37 6.02 -4.88
N ALA A 195 4.64 5.79 -4.53
CA ALA A 195 5.69 6.78 -4.61
C ALA A 195 6.07 7.04 -6.07
N SER A 196 5.31 7.89 -6.74
CA SER A 196 5.47 8.24 -8.15
C SER A 196 6.61 9.24 -8.40
N GLY A 197 7.78 8.98 -7.84
CA GLY A 197 8.96 9.82 -8.07
C GLY A 197 9.25 10.06 -9.57
N ARG A 198 8.92 9.10 -10.44
CA ARG A 198 9.02 9.25 -11.90
C ARG A 198 7.97 10.19 -12.50
N GLU A 199 6.74 10.20 -12.00
CA GLU A 199 5.69 11.07 -12.55
C GLU A 199 5.94 12.54 -12.23
N ILE A 200 6.46 12.83 -11.04
CA ILE A 200 6.88 14.19 -10.66
C ILE A 200 8.08 14.64 -11.51
N LEU A 201 9.04 13.75 -11.77
CA LEU A 201 10.23 14.06 -12.60
C LEU A 201 9.89 14.24 -14.09
N ASN A 202 8.99 13.43 -14.64
CA ASN A 202 8.58 13.53 -16.05
C ASN A 202 7.78 14.82 -16.35
N LYS A 203 7.31 15.54 -15.34
CA LYS A 203 6.60 16.82 -15.48
C LYS A 203 7.50 18.06 -15.39
N GLY A 204 8.82 17.92 -15.56
CA GLY A 204 9.74 19.05 -15.76
C GLY A 204 10.58 19.47 -14.56
N PHE A 205 10.76 18.62 -13.57
CA PHE A 205 11.80 18.80 -12.55
C PHE A 205 13.14 18.27 -13.08
N HIS A 206 14.19 19.07 -12.97
CA HIS A 206 15.55 18.66 -13.34
C HIS A 206 16.00 17.42 -12.56
N ALA A 207 16.60 16.49 -13.30
CA ALA A 207 17.00 15.15 -12.85
C ALA A 207 18.12 15.12 -11.78
N ASP A 208 18.60 16.24 -11.32
CA ASP A 208 19.80 16.36 -10.48
C ASP A 208 19.56 16.01 -9.00
N VAL A 209 18.31 15.83 -8.58
CA VAL A 209 17.97 15.32 -7.25
C VAL A 209 17.14 14.08 -7.43
N CYS A 210 17.72 12.91 -7.16
CA CYS A 210 16.94 11.68 -7.10
C CYS A 210 15.95 11.79 -5.92
N PRO A 211 14.65 12.05 -6.16
CA PRO A 211 13.69 12.29 -5.08
C PRO A 211 13.62 11.12 -4.12
N ARG A 212 13.91 9.92 -4.62
CA ARG A 212 13.90 8.68 -3.85
C ARG A 212 15.00 8.64 -2.77
N ASP A 213 16.24 8.90 -3.13
CA ASP A 213 17.35 8.88 -2.16
C ASP A 213 17.21 10.01 -1.15
N TYR A 214 16.69 11.15 -1.60
CA TYR A 214 16.31 12.23 -0.71
C TYR A 214 15.23 11.79 0.28
N LEU A 215 14.14 11.19 -0.20
CA LEU A 215 13.03 10.73 0.64
C LEU A 215 13.50 9.68 1.66
N ILE A 216 14.33 8.70 1.26
CA ILE A 216 14.88 7.70 2.18
C ILE A 216 15.65 8.38 3.32
N LYS A 217 16.57 9.29 3.00
CA LYS A 217 17.36 10.02 4.00
C LYS A 217 16.48 10.90 4.87
N TYR A 218 15.55 11.64 4.26
CA TYR A 218 14.64 12.53 4.94
C TYR A 218 13.74 11.79 5.93
N LEU A 219 13.10 10.71 5.49
CA LEU A 219 12.24 9.89 6.34
C LEU A 219 13.02 9.22 7.48
N LYS A 220 14.24 8.74 7.22
CA LYS A 220 15.13 8.18 8.25
C LYS A 220 15.45 9.20 9.34
N VAL A 221 15.75 10.43 8.97
CA VAL A 221 16.03 11.52 9.93
C VAL A 221 14.78 11.89 10.73
N ARG A 222 13.62 11.99 10.06
CA ARG A 222 12.37 12.47 10.68
C ARG A 222 11.66 11.42 11.54
N LEU A 223 11.78 10.14 11.19
CA LEU A 223 11.13 9.04 11.88
C LEU A 223 12.06 8.22 12.78
N GLY A 224 13.37 8.34 12.61
CA GLY A 224 14.35 7.55 13.34
C GLY A 224 14.39 6.06 12.94
N VAL A 225 13.65 5.66 11.89
CA VAL A 225 13.55 4.28 11.41
C VAL A 225 13.84 4.20 9.91
N PHE A 226 14.16 2.99 9.45
CA PHE A 226 14.35 2.75 8.03
C PHE A 226 13.00 2.55 7.33
N VAL A 227 12.82 3.24 6.20
CA VAL A 227 11.63 3.14 5.35
C VAL A 227 12.04 2.63 3.98
N ASN A 228 11.44 1.55 3.53
CA ASN A 228 11.63 1.03 2.19
C ASN A 228 10.72 1.80 1.22
N ILE A 229 11.30 2.43 0.20
CA ILE A 229 10.52 3.04 -0.88
C ILE A 229 10.13 1.95 -1.88
N GLY A 230 8.84 1.73 -2.00
CA GLY A 230 8.28 0.68 -2.87
C GLY A 230 8.64 0.85 -4.34
N GLN A 231 8.94 -0.26 -5.01
CA GLN A 231 9.29 -0.31 -6.44
C GLN A 231 8.60 -1.47 -7.13
N ASN A 232 8.20 -1.26 -8.38
CA ASN A 232 7.65 -2.30 -9.23
C ASN A 232 8.61 -3.49 -9.37
N GLY A 233 8.08 -4.70 -9.26
CA GLY A 233 8.83 -5.95 -9.35
C GLY A 233 9.63 -6.34 -8.11
N MET A 234 9.58 -5.55 -7.02
CA MET A 234 10.36 -5.83 -5.81
C MET A 234 9.56 -6.63 -4.78
N THR A 235 10.26 -7.53 -4.09
CA THR A 235 9.76 -8.26 -2.91
C THR A 235 10.52 -7.80 -1.66
N TYR A 236 9.79 -7.49 -0.62
CA TYR A 236 10.30 -7.09 0.70
C TYR A 236 10.02 -8.22 1.69
N ASN A 237 11.07 -8.66 2.40
CA ASN A 237 10.99 -9.71 3.41
C ASN A 237 11.06 -9.10 4.81
N PHE A 238 10.17 -9.54 5.72
CA PHE A 238 9.99 -8.99 7.06
C PHE A 238 9.89 -10.09 8.13
#